data_524f72055963a52a81cee6185ff945d1
#
_entry.id   524f72055963a52a81cee6185ff945d1
#
_cell.length_a   1.000
_cell.length_b   1.000
_cell.length_c   1.000
_cell.angle_alpha   90.00
_cell.angle_beta   90.00
_cell.angle_gamma   90.00
#
_symmetry.space_group_name_H-M   'P 1'
#
loop_
_entity.id
_entity.type
_entity.pdbx_description
1 polymer ?
#
loop_
_entity_poly.entity_id
_entity_poly.type
_entity_poly.pdbx_seq_one_letter_code
_entity_poly.pdbx_strand_id
1 'polypeptide(L)'
;MYYVPVIVLALPTLALELDDHPPVLTARKALCFLVSLCFLFQGAYSAWYLRVERRNMDTWSGLTHQDLTCVDECRDCVAFMQENGYQYGMMPYWHANVMIELSNGSLTILPYEDAAPPEEIQVYHWGTSRFYCQRENLPDELVVFVPHGEADRFAASHDGARLVWEGWRYAALLVPTDEVVQ
;
A
#
# COMPACT_ATOMS: atom_id res chain seq x y z
N MET A 1 0.30 -7.82 9.52
CA MET A 1 -0.35 -6.75 10.30
C MET A 1 -1.70 -7.10 10.94
N TYR A 2 -2.21 -8.32 10.77
CA TYR A 2 -3.55 -8.71 11.28
C TYR A 2 -3.61 -9.10 12.76
N TYR A 3 -2.47 -9.25 13.44
CA TYR A 3 -2.44 -9.71 14.85
C TYR A 3 -2.56 -8.60 15.90
N VAL A 4 -2.27 -7.35 15.54
CA VAL A 4 -2.32 -6.21 16.48
C VAL A 4 -3.75 -5.97 17.04
N PRO A 5 -4.83 -5.97 16.23
CA PRO A 5 -6.17 -5.82 16.74
C PRO A 5 -6.61 -6.95 17.67
N VAL A 6 -6.20 -8.18 17.38
CA VAL A 6 -6.54 -9.36 18.22
C VAL A 6 -5.89 -9.25 19.59
N ILE A 7 -4.64 -8.82 19.68
CA ILE A 7 -3.93 -8.64 20.95
C ILE A 7 -4.51 -7.47 21.72
N VAL A 8 -4.82 -6.35 21.07
CA VAL A 8 -5.42 -5.16 21.73
C VAL A 8 -6.80 -5.45 22.28
N LEU A 9 -7.60 -6.31 21.62
CA LEU A 9 -8.93 -6.70 22.10
C LEU A 9 -8.87 -7.81 23.15
N ALA A 10 -7.90 -8.73 23.08
CA ALA A 10 -7.75 -9.81 24.05
C ALA A 10 -7.32 -9.32 25.44
N LEU A 11 -6.54 -8.25 25.54
CA LEU A 11 -6.06 -7.71 26.81
C LEU A 11 -7.16 -7.16 27.72
N PRO A 12 -8.12 -6.33 27.25
CA PRO A 12 -9.25 -5.90 28.08
C PRO A 12 -10.15 -7.07 28.49
N THR A 13 -10.36 -8.06 27.60
CA THR A 13 -11.22 -9.22 27.88
C THR A 13 -10.61 -10.10 28.96
N LEU A 14 -9.31 -10.39 28.87
CA LEU A 14 -8.56 -11.09 29.92
C LEU A 14 -8.56 -10.30 31.25
N ALA A 15 -8.52 -8.97 31.17
CA ALA A 15 -8.55 -8.11 32.35
C ALA A 15 -9.91 -8.15 33.05
N LEU A 16 -11.03 -8.30 32.32
CA LEU A 16 -12.38 -8.37 32.85
C LEU A 16 -12.69 -9.73 33.51
N GLU A 17 -12.22 -10.84 32.92
CA GLU A 17 -12.46 -12.19 33.46
C GLU A 17 -11.68 -12.49 34.77
N LEU A 18 -10.63 -11.73 35.08
CA LEU A 18 -9.78 -11.97 36.24
C LEU A 18 -10.20 -11.20 37.51
N ASP A 19 -11.36 -10.57 37.51
CA ASP A 19 -11.74 -9.56 38.57
C ASP A 19 -12.26 -10.15 39.89
N ASP A 20 -12.55 -11.47 39.97
CA ASP A 20 -13.31 -12.02 41.11
C ASP A 20 -12.50 -12.63 42.25
N HIS A 21 -11.16 -12.65 42.24
CA HIS A 21 -10.36 -13.27 43.31
C HIS A 21 -9.11 -12.47 43.73
N PRO A 22 -8.96 -12.15 45.08
CA PRO A 22 -7.86 -11.34 45.60
C PRO A 22 -6.42 -11.81 45.29
N PRO A 23 -6.08 -13.12 45.32
CA PRO A 23 -4.73 -13.58 44.96
C PRO A 23 -4.39 -13.40 43.47
N VAL A 24 -5.38 -13.29 42.62
CA VAL A 24 -5.26 -13.08 41.17
C VAL A 24 -4.83 -11.65 40.84
N LEU A 25 -5.10 -10.68 41.74
CA LEU A 25 -4.78 -9.27 41.52
C LEU A 25 -3.26 -9.02 41.35
N THR A 26 -2.42 -9.77 42.11
CA THR A 26 -0.96 -9.63 42.00
C THR A 26 -0.43 -10.27 40.69
N ALA A 27 -0.94 -11.45 40.32
CA ALA A 27 -0.61 -12.11 39.06
C ALA A 27 -1.09 -11.28 37.86
N ARG A 28 -2.28 -10.67 37.98
CA ARG A 28 -2.81 -9.75 36.95
C ARG A 28 -1.93 -8.52 36.74
N LYS A 29 -1.50 -7.86 37.82
CA LYS A 29 -0.59 -6.71 37.74
C LYS A 29 0.75 -7.11 37.08
N ALA A 30 1.29 -8.27 37.47
CA ALA A 30 2.51 -8.79 36.87
C ALA A 30 2.33 -9.08 35.38
N LEU A 31 1.22 -9.70 34.97
CA LEU A 31 0.91 -9.98 33.58
C LEU A 31 0.74 -8.68 32.76
N CYS A 32 -0.04 -7.72 33.27
CA CYS A 32 -0.21 -6.42 32.62
C CYS A 32 1.12 -5.68 32.47
N PHE A 33 1.97 -5.71 33.48
CA PHE A 33 3.30 -5.12 33.42
C PHE A 33 4.17 -5.79 32.35
N LEU A 34 4.17 -7.13 32.31
CA LEU A 34 4.96 -7.91 31.37
C LEU A 34 4.52 -7.67 29.91
N VAL A 35 3.21 -7.63 29.69
CA VAL A 35 2.64 -7.31 28.37
C VAL A 35 2.99 -5.88 27.96
N SER A 36 2.85 -4.89 28.87
CA SER A 36 3.24 -3.51 28.59
C SER A 36 4.72 -3.39 28.25
N LEU A 37 5.57 -4.13 28.97
CA LEU A 37 7.00 -4.18 28.70
C LEU A 37 7.31 -4.76 27.32
N CYS A 38 6.61 -5.84 26.93
CA CYS A 38 6.73 -6.41 25.59
C CYS A 38 6.34 -5.41 24.48
N PHE A 39 5.25 -4.65 24.67
CA PHE A 39 4.85 -3.62 23.73
C PHE A 39 5.86 -2.47 23.63
N LEU A 40 6.38 -2.01 24.77
CA LEU A 40 7.42 -0.98 24.82
C LEU A 40 8.70 -1.45 24.14
N PHE A 41 9.11 -2.70 24.40
CA PHE A 41 10.28 -3.28 23.77
C PHE A 41 10.09 -3.43 22.25
N GLN A 42 8.94 -3.92 21.83
CA GLN A 42 8.61 -4.04 20.41
C GLN A 42 8.54 -2.69 19.71
N GLY A 43 7.94 -1.69 20.33
CA GLY A 43 7.90 -0.32 19.84
C GLY A 43 9.29 0.30 19.70
N ALA A 44 10.12 0.16 20.74
CA ALA A 44 11.51 0.64 20.74
C ALA A 44 12.37 -0.09 19.70
N TYR A 45 12.21 -1.41 19.60
CA TYR A 45 12.91 -2.22 18.59
C TYR A 45 12.49 -1.82 17.17
N SER A 46 11.19 -1.66 16.93
CA SER A 46 10.68 -1.21 15.62
C SER A 46 11.19 0.18 15.25
N ALA A 47 11.20 1.11 16.20
CA ALA A 47 11.71 2.46 15.98
C ALA A 47 13.23 2.46 15.72
N TRP A 48 13.98 1.64 16.47
CA TRP A 48 15.43 1.47 16.25
C TRP A 48 15.70 0.83 14.88
N TYR A 49 14.95 -0.24 14.56
CA TYR A 49 15.06 -0.96 13.29
C TYR A 49 14.78 -0.02 12.11
N LEU A 50 13.68 0.74 12.13
CA LEU A 50 13.36 1.73 11.11
C LEU A 50 14.46 2.79 10.94
N ARG A 51 15.14 3.16 12.03
CA ARG A 51 16.24 4.15 11.98
C ARG A 51 17.53 3.58 11.40
N VAL A 52 17.83 2.31 11.66
CA VAL A 52 19.07 1.65 11.23
C VAL A 52 18.94 1.14 9.80
N GLU A 53 17.82 0.50 9.47
CA GLU A 53 17.59 -0.14 8.17
C GLU A 53 17.24 0.86 7.05
N ARG A 54 16.85 2.08 7.37
CA ARG A 54 16.61 3.15 6.36
C ARG A 54 17.80 3.39 5.41
N ARG A 55 18.94 2.78 5.69
CA ARG A 55 20.16 2.87 4.88
C ARG A 55 20.40 1.70 3.92
N ASN A 56 19.67 0.59 4.05
CA ASN A 56 19.97 -0.67 3.33
C ASN A 56 18.72 -1.33 2.70
N MET A 57 17.82 -0.54 2.13
CA MET A 57 16.47 -1.00 1.76
C MET A 57 16.33 -1.70 0.41
N ASP A 58 17.36 -2.41 -0.07
CA ASP A 58 17.30 -3.07 -1.38
C ASP A 58 16.75 -4.52 -1.35
N THR A 59 16.43 -5.06 -0.19
CA THR A 59 15.96 -6.45 -0.12
C THR A 59 14.73 -6.61 0.75
N TRP A 60 13.65 -7.13 0.19
CA TRP A 60 12.49 -7.54 0.93
C TRP A 60 12.78 -8.78 1.78
N SER A 61 12.74 -8.66 3.09
CA SER A 61 12.83 -9.77 4.04
C SER A 61 11.67 -9.74 5.04
N GLY A 62 10.52 -10.29 4.64
CA GLY A 62 9.44 -10.67 5.55
C GLY A 62 8.80 -9.53 6.37
N LEU A 63 8.26 -9.86 7.54
CA LEU A 63 7.40 -9.03 8.40
C LEU A 63 8.07 -7.80 9.04
N THR A 64 9.36 -7.60 8.85
CA THR A 64 10.14 -6.54 9.49
C THR A 64 10.48 -5.37 8.57
N HIS A 65 10.15 -5.48 7.28
CA HIS A 65 10.51 -4.46 6.29
C HIS A 65 9.32 -3.54 6.02
N GLN A 66 9.40 -2.31 6.47
CA GLN A 66 8.53 -1.24 5.99
C GLN A 66 9.29 -0.46 4.93
N ASP A 67 8.96 -0.70 3.68
CA ASP A 67 9.46 0.11 2.58
C ASP A 67 8.79 1.49 2.64
N LEU A 68 9.48 2.45 3.21
CA LEU A 68 9.04 3.85 3.23
C LEU A 68 9.43 4.58 1.95
N THR A 69 10.26 3.99 1.09
CA THR A 69 10.61 4.58 -0.20
C THR A 69 9.39 4.65 -1.11
N CYS A 70 8.45 3.71 -0.99
CA CYS A 70 7.21 3.75 -1.74
C CYS A 70 6.39 5.03 -1.50
N VAL A 71 6.51 5.65 -0.33
CA VAL A 71 5.81 6.91 -0.01
C VAL A 71 6.38 8.07 -0.83
N ASP A 72 7.71 8.17 -0.92
CA ASP A 72 8.36 9.24 -1.67
C ASP A 72 8.11 9.08 -3.18
N GLU A 73 8.18 7.84 -3.67
CA GLU A 73 7.85 7.48 -5.06
C GLU A 73 6.40 7.80 -5.42
N CYS A 74 5.46 7.43 -4.54
CA CYS A 74 4.06 7.74 -4.74
C CYS A 74 3.76 9.25 -4.66
N ARG A 75 4.52 10.05 -3.90
CA ARG A 75 4.35 11.50 -3.86
C ARG A 75 4.61 12.15 -5.21
N ASP A 76 5.68 11.73 -5.89
CA ASP A 76 6.00 12.24 -7.23
C ASP A 76 4.91 11.88 -8.23
N CYS A 77 4.38 10.65 -8.16
CA CYS A 77 3.27 10.20 -9.00
C CYS A 77 1.97 10.99 -8.70
N VAL A 78 1.66 11.24 -7.42
CA VAL A 78 0.49 12.04 -7.03
C VAL A 78 0.64 13.48 -7.51
N ALA A 79 1.81 14.09 -7.32
CA ALA A 79 2.09 15.44 -7.79
C ALA A 79 1.91 15.56 -9.31
N PHE A 80 2.47 14.61 -10.08
CA PHE A 80 2.31 14.54 -11.51
C PHE A 80 0.83 14.48 -11.93
N MET A 81 0.03 13.61 -11.31
CA MET A 81 -1.40 13.48 -11.63
C MET A 81 -2.16 14.76 -11.33
N GLN A 82 -1.93 15.36 -10.16
CA GLN A 82 -2.63 16.57 -9.72
C GLN A 82 -2.26 17.79 -10.58
N GLU A 83 -0.98 17.97 -10.91
CA GLU A 83 -0.49 19.07 -11.75
C GLU A 83 -1.03 19.01 -13.18
N ASN A 84 -1.28 17.81 -13.69
CA ASN A 84 -1.81 17.60 -15.05
C ASN A 84 -3.34 17.37 -15.07
N GLY A 85 -4.03 17.42 -13.93
CA GLY A 85 -5.48 17.31 -13.85
C GLY A 85 -6.00 15.88 -14.05
N TYR A 86 -5.15 14.87 -13.96
CA TYR A 86 -5.57 13.47 -14.02
C TYR A 86 -6.22 13.06 -12.69
N GLN A 87 -7.36 12.39 -12.76
CA GLN A 87 -8.09 11.91 -11.58
C GLN A 87 -8.08 10.38 -11.46
N TYR A 88 -7.85 9.67 -12.56
CA TYR A 88 -7.93 8.22 -12.63
C TYR A 88 -6.62 7.63 -13.09
N GLY A 89 -6.17 6.59 -12.39
CA GLY A 89 -4.94 5.90 -12.75
C GLY A 89 -4.91 4.45 -12.30
N MET A 90 -3.84 3.75 -12.67
CA MET A 90 -3.53 2.39 -12.23
C MET A 90 -2.11 2.33 -11.70
N MET A 91 -1.91 1.51 -10.67
CA MET A 91 -0.61 1.31 -10.05
C MET A 91 -0.52 -0.07 -9.39
N PRO A 92 0.68 -0.62 -9.13
CA PRO A 92 0.84 -1.84 -8.35
C PRO A 92 0.02 -1.79 -7.06
N TYR A 93 -0.58 -2.92 -6.67
CA TYR A 93 -1.57 -3.02 -5.60
C TYR A 93 -1.18 -2.30 -4.31
N TRP A 94 0.05 -2.51 -3.83
CA TRP A 94 0.50 -1.91 -2.57
C TRP A 94 0.70 -0.39 -2.67
N HIS A 95 1.06 0.13 -3.83
CA HIS A 95 1.29 1.55 -4.07
C HIS A 95 -0.02 2.30 -4.36
N ALA A 96 -1.01 1.63 -4.95
CA ALA A 96 -2.31 2.24 -5.26
C ALA A 96 -2.98 2.84 -4.01
N ASN A 97 -2.99 2.10 -2.90
CA ASN A 97 -3.56 2.57 -1.64
C ASN A 97 -2.78 3.75 -1.05
N VAL A 98 -1.44 3.75 -1.19
CA VAL A 98 -0.58 4.85 -0.73
C VAL A 98 -0.89 6.12 -1.52
N MET A 99 -1.07 6.04 -2.84
CA MET A 99 -1.45 7.19 -3.67
C MET A 99 -2.82 7.77 -3.29
N ILE A 100 -3.81 6.92 -3.03
CA ILE A 100 -5.14 7.35 -2.59
C ILE A 100 -5.03 8.13 -1.27
N GLU A 101 -4.27 7.61 -0.30
CA GLU A 101 -4.05 8.29 0.98
C GLU A 101 -3.28 9.60 0.82
N LEU A 102 -2.19 9.62 0.07
CA LEU A 102 -1.39 10.83 -0.15
C LEU A 102 -2.15 11.93 -0.88
N SER A 103 -3.11 11.56 -1.73
CA SER A 103 -3.99 12.50 -2.43
C SER A 103 -5.18 12.97 -1.62
N ASN A 104 -5.34 12.53 -0.36
CA ASN A 104 -6.54 12.72 0.46
C ASN A 104 -7.83 12.24 -0.24
N GLY A 105 -7.74 11.16 -1.02
CA GLY A 105 -8.87 10.61 -1.77
C GLY A 105 -9.31 11.41 -3.00
N SER A 106 -8.51 12.39 -3.44
CA SER A 106 -8.82 13.16 -4.67
C SER A 106 -8.55 12.37 -5.95
N LEU A 107 -7.73 11.31 -5.87
CA LEU A 107 -7.42 10.42 -6.98
C LEU A 107 -8.15 9.08 -6.80
N THR A 108 -8.58 8.50 -7.91
CA THR A 108 -9.08 7.14 -8.01
C THR A 108 -8.01 6.29 -8.67
N ILE A 109 -7.34 5.45 -7.88
CA ILE A 109 -6.26 4.60 -8.37
C ILE A 109 -6.69 3.14 -8.31
N LEU A 110 -6.77 2.50 -9.47
CA LEU A 110 -7.08 1.09 -9.61
C LEU A 110 -5.80 0.27 -9.39
N PRO A 111 -5.85 -0.78 -8.60
CA PRO A 111 -4.68 -1.64 -8.42
C PRO A 111 -4.55 -2.63 -9.58
N TYR A 112 -3.30 -2.98 -9.91
CA TYR A 112 -2.97 -4.17 -10.67
C TYR A 112 -2.00 -5.06 -9.87
N GLU A 113 -1.80 -6.30 -10.30
CA GLU A 113 -0.94 -7.27 -9.60
C GLU A 113 0.54 -6.88 -9.70
N ASP A 114 1.25 -6.77 -8.56
CA ASP A 114 2.63 -6.28 -8.49
C ASP A 114 3.63 -7.08 -9.34
N ALA A 115 3.35 -8.36 -9.58
CA ALA A 115 4.19 -9.26 -10.36
C ALA A 115 3.70 -9.49 -11.80
N ALA A 116 2.65 -8.76 -12.22
CA ALA A 116 2.15 -8.90 -13.58
C ALA A 116 3.19 -8.42 -14.59
N PRO A 117 3.48 -9.22 -15.65
CA PRO A 117 4.30 -8.73 -16.74
C PRO A 117 3.59 -7.57 -17.44
N PRO A 118 4.34 -6.62 -18.04
CA PRO A 118 3.77 -5.41 -18.63
C PRO A 118 2.61 -5.67 -19.60
N GLU A 119 2.70 -6.73 -20.40
CA GLU A 119 1.69 -7.12 -21.39
C GLU A 119 0.41 -7.73 -20.79
N GLU A 120 0.41 -8.06 -19.50
CA GLU A 120 -0.72 -8.67 -18.79
C GLU A 120 -1.29 -7.75 -17.70
N ILE A 121 -0.88 -6.47 -17.67
CA ILE A 121 -1.37 -5.51 -16.68
C ILE A 121 -2.85 -5.27 -16.91
N GLN A 122 -3.66 -5.69 -15.95
CA GLN A 122 -5.10 -5.50 -15.90
C GLN A 122 -5.53 -5.15 -14.49
N VAL A 123 -6.73 -4.57 -14.34
CA VAL A 123 -7.29 -4.25 -13.02
C VAL A 123 -7.38 -5.48 -12.14
N TYR A 124 -6.79 -5.38 -10.95
CA TYR A 124 -6.83 -6.41 -9.93
C TYR A 124 -8.04 -6.22 -9.03
N HIS A 125 -9.02 -7.13 -9.11
CA HIS A 125 -10.31 -6.99 -8.43
C HIS A 125 -10.29 -7.29 -6.92
N TRP A 126 -9.19 -7.78 -6.38
CA TRP A 126 -9.12 -8.12 -4.97
C TRP A 126 -9.00 -6.87 -4.10
N GLY A 127 -9.96 -6.71 -3.17
CA GLY A 127 -9.97 -5.56 -2.25
C GLY A 127 -10.42 -4.23 -2.87
N THR A 128 -10.75 -4.20 -4.16
CA THR A 128 -11.24 -3.00 -4.84
C THR A 128 -12.75 -3.06 -5.01
N SER A 129 -13.43 -1.93 -4.80
CA SER A 129 -14.86 -1.84 -5.04
C SER A 129 -15.16 -2.10 -6.52
N ARG A 130 -16.09 -3.01 -6.81
CA ARG A 130 -16.55 -3.29 -8.18
C ARG A 130 -17.03 -2.05 -8.91
N PHE A 131 -17.59 -1.08 -8.17
CA PHE A 131 -18.07 0.18 -8.75
C PHE A 131 -16.96 0.94 -9.48
N TYR A 132 -15.78 1.03 -8.88
CA TYR A 132 -14.63 1.73 -9.50
C TYR A 132 -13.97 0.96 -10.63
N CYS A 133 -14.27 -0.34 -10.78
CA CYS A 133 -13.73 -1.16 -11.85
C CYS A 133 -14.69 -1.32 -13.03
N GLN A 134 -15.90 -0.72 -12.95
CA GLN A 134 -16.85 -0.77 -14.04
C GLN A 134 -16.48 0.26 -15.11
N ARG A 135 -16.35 -0.19 -16.36
CA ARG A 135 -15.93 0.64 -17.49
C ARG A 135 -16.75 1.93 -17.63
N GLU A 136 -18.05 1.88 -17.36
CA GLU A 136 -18.98 3.01 -17.45
C GLU A 136 -18.68 4.14 -16.43
N ASN A 137 -17.93 3.85 -15.36
CA ASN A 137 -17.56 4.80 -14.32
C ASN A 137 -16.15 5.37 -14.51
N LEU A 138 -15.47 4.97 -15.58
CA LEU A 138 -14.10 5.34 -15.87
C LEU A 138 -14.01 6.26 -17.08
N PRO A 139 -13.01 7.13 -17.16
CA PRO A 139 -12.76 7.95 -18.35
C PRO A 139 -12.30 7.08 -19.53
N ASP A 140 -12.22 7.68 -20.70
CA ASP A 140 -11.75 6.98 -21.90
C ASP A 140 -10.29 6.58 -21.86
N GLU A 141 -9.46 7.32 -21.10
CA GLU A 141 -8.05 7.04 -20.90
C GLU A 141 -7.69 7.05 -19.41
N LEU A 142 -6.79 6.18 -18.99
CA LEU A 142 -6.24 6.08 -17.64
C LEU A 142 -4.72 6.33 -17.66
N VAL A 143 -4.20 6.87 -16.57
CA VAL A 143 -2.76 6.94 -16.34
C VAL A 143 -2.30 5.63 -15.70
N VAL A 144 -1.49 4.85 -16.38
CA VAL A 144 -0.92 3.59 -15.88
C VAL A 144 0.54 3.84 -15.49
N PHE A 145 0.86 3.60 -14.23
CA PHE A 145 2.22 3.67 -13.72
C PHE A 145 2.87 2.29 -13.79
N VAL A 146 3.93 2.18 -14.56
CA VAL A 146 4.75 0.95 -14.68
C VAL A 146 6.17 1.22 -14.19
N PRO A 147 6.93 0.18 -13.76
CA PRO A 147 8.35 0.34 -13.47
C PRO A 147 9.07 0.99 -14.66
N HIS A 148 9.94 1.97 -14.38
CA HIS A 148 10.60 2.78 -15.42
C HIS A 148 11.26 1.93 -16.53
N GLY A 149 11.91 0.82 -16.16
CA GLY A 149 12.55 -0.08 -17.13
C GLY A 149 11.59 -0.93 -17.99
N GLU A 150 10.28 -0.86 -17.74
CA GLU A 150 9.25 -1.64 -18.43
C GLU A 150 8.34 -0.79 -19.32
N ALA A 151 8.52 0.53 -19.33
CA ALA A 151 7.65 1.46 -20.04
C ALA A 151 7.57 1.18 -21.54
N ASP A 152 8.71 0.95 -22.20
CA ASP A 152 8.74 0.65 -23.64
C ASP A 152 8.05 -0.67 -23.99
N ARG A 153 8.21 -1.68 -23.12
CA ARG A 153 7.58 -2.99 -23.30
C ARG A 153 6.07 -2.90 -23.11
N PHE A 154 5.63 -2.15 -22.11
CA PHE A 154 4.21 -1.88 -21.89
C PHE A 154 3.61 -1.11 -23.07
N ALA A 155 4.25 -0.04 -23.52
CA ALA A 155 3.78 0.74 -24.66
C ALA A 155 3.68 -0.07 -25.97
N ALA A 156 4.59 -1.04 -26.15
CA ALA A 156 4.56 -1.93 -27.32
C ALA A 156 3.43 -2.97 -27.28
N SER A 157 2.89 -3.28 -26.09
CA SER A 157 1.86 -4.31 -25.91
C SER A 157 0.44 -3.76 -25.78
N HIS A 158 0.26 -2.44 -25.60
CA HIS A 158 -1.05 -1.81 -25.46
C HIS A 158 -1.27 -0.76 -26.53
N ASP A 159 -2.27 -0.97 -27.37
CA ASP A 159 -2.56 -0.06 -28.48
C ASP A 159 -3.00 1.32 -27.95
N GLY A 160 -2.40 2.37 -28.52
CA GLY A 160 -2.67 3.74 -28.10
C GLY A 160 -1.99 4.19 -26.80
N ALA A 161 -1.22 3.32 -26.15
CA ALA A 161 -0.43 3.71 -24.98
C ALA A 161 0.64 4.75 -25.37
N ARG A 162 0.73 5.82 -24.59
CA ARG A 162 1.71 6.89 -24.81
C ARG A 162 2.36 7.33 -23.53
N LEU A 163 3.67 7.42 -23.51
CA LEU A 163 4.44 7.91 -22.39
C LEU A 163 4.14 9.40 -22.16
N VAL A 164 3.78 9.76 -20.93
CA VAL A 164 3.44 11.14 -20.55
C VAL A 164 4.31 11.69 -19.43
N TRP A 165 4.99 10.81 -18.67
CA TRP A 165 5.91 11.21 -17.62
C TRP A 165 6.88 10.09 -17.28
N GLU A 166 8.08 10.47 -16.86
CA GLU A 166 9.12 9.56 -16.37
C GLU A 166 9.65 10.04 -15.03
N GLY A 167 9.47 9.22 -14.01
CA GLY A 167 10.10 9.38 -12.72
C GLY A 167 11.29 8.43 -12.55
N TRP A 168 11.92 8.46 -11.40
CA TRP A 168 13.09 7.63 -11.17
C TRP A 168 12.76 6.13 -11.06
N ARG A 169 11.59 5.77 -10.57
CA ARG A 169 11.14 4.37 -10.43
C ARG A 169 9.98 4.00 -11.31
N TYR A 170 9.07 4.92 -11.55
CA TYR A 170 7.88 4.70 -12.37
C TYR A 170 7.88 5.62 -13.58
N ALA A 171 7.35 5.10 -14.65
CA ALA A 171 6.92 5.88 -15.81
C ALA A 171 5.39 5.87 -15.86
N ALA A 172 4.79 6.97 -16.28
CA ALA A 172 3.35 7.10 -16.47
C ALA A 172 3.02 7.06 -17.96
N LEU A 173 2.14 6.14 -18.34
CA LEU A 173 1.60 6.07 -19.69
C LEU A 173 0.10 6.36 -19.65
N LEU A 174 -0.37 7.14 -20.60
CA LEU A 174 -1.80 7.33 -20.83
C LEU A 174 -2.28 6.23 -21.79
N VAL A 175 -3.29 5.49 -21.38
CA VAL A 175 -3.72 4.25 -22.04
C VAL A 175 -5.24 4.27 -22.20
N PRO A 176 -5.77 3.86 -23.37
CA PRO A 176 -7.21 3.65 -23.51
C PRO A 176 -7.71 2.67 -22.44
N THR A 177 -8.79 3.05 -21.76
CA THR A 177 -9.32 2.26 -20.63
C THR A 177 -9.69 0.83 -21.03
N ASP A 178 -10.16 0.62 -22.25
CA ASP A 178 -10.57 -0.69 -22.76
C ASP A 178 -9.38 -1.68 -22.93
N GLU A 179 -8.15 -1.18 -22.93
CA GLU A 179 -6.94 -2.01 -23.02
C GLU A 179 -6.58 -2.65 -21.66
N VAL A 180 -6.96 -2.02 -20.55
CA VAL A 180 -6.53 -2.43 -19.20
C VAL A 180 -7.69 -2.76 -18.24
N VAL A 181 -8.93 -2.51 -18.63
CA VAL A 181 -10.15 -2.80 -17.88
C VAL A 181 -11.07 -3.68 -18.73
N GLN A 182 -11.22 -4.95 -18.32
CA GLN A 182 -12.08 -5.92 -18.99
C GLN A 182 -13.32 -6.26 -18.16
#